data_8d0d882de638ef0a2cf7dffc45a978db
#
_entry.id   8d0d882de638ef0a2cf7dffc45a978db
#
_cell.length_a   1.000
_cell.length_b   1.000
_cell.length_c   1.000
_cell.angle_alpha   90.00
_cell.angle_beta   90.00
_cell.angle_gamma   90.00
#
_symmetry.space_group_name_H-M   'P 1'
#
loop_
_entity.id
_entity.type
_entity.pdbx_description
1 polymer ?
#
loop_
_entity_poly.entity_id
_entity_poly.type
_entity_poly.pdbx_seq_one_letter_code
_entity_poly.pdbx_strand_id
1 'polypeptide(L)'
;MYKLDRLIFANGERYPVLMGNDGMPHFLATLWVTTKLRSSLSVNTISNRLGALKWFLQWEENKHRDLFSEFQKGKFLSDTDIDNIREHLSHDISHFKGLAKSKKTRDKVIDLFNTPRLISVTPTVGRNNIYNRVTAIASYLDFIARVAVQNCNSTKLLTEINSMNKRILAVRPKGKGKNVLDKLDGKDLPDGLIEEFMAVAQFDHPKNPFKHASTKKRNHLMFLLLKELGIRRGELLSLSIESNF
;
A
#
# COMPACT_ATOMS: atom_id res chain seq x y z
N MET A 1 -6.65 -15.99 5.58
CA MET A 1 -6.46 -14.84 4.66
C MET A 1 -6.38 -13.56 5.48
N TYR A 2 -5.30 -12.83 5.42
CA TYR A 2 -5.09 -11.61 6.21
C TYR A 2 -6.02 -10.47 5.78
N LYS A 3 -6.42 -9.61 6.75
CA LYS A 3 -7.20 -8.40 6.52
C LYS A 3 -6.41 -7.18 6.99
N LEU A 4 -6.30 -6.15 6.14
CA LEU A 4 -5.77 -4.85 6.57
C LEU A 4 -6.91 -4.07 7.23
N ASP A 5 -6.71 -3.63 8.46
CA ASP A 5 -7.64 -2.85 9.24
C ASP A 5 -6.96 -1.59 9.80
N ARG A 6 -7.72 -0.74 10.49
CA ARG A 6 -7.22 0.50 11.08
C ARG A 6 -7.83 0.71 12.44
N LEU A 7 -6.99 0.73 13.46
CA LEU A 7 -7.38 1.12 14.80
C LEU A 7 -7.35 2.66 14.92
N ILE A 8 -8.27 3.19 15.69
CA ILE A 8 -8.31 4.63 16.01
C ILE A 8 -8.19 4.72 17.53
N PHE A 9 -7.11 5.32 17.99
CA PHE A 9 -6.88 5.54 19.41
C PHE A 9 -7.67 6.74 19.93
N ALA A 10 -7.82 6.84 21.26
CA ALA A 10 -8.57 7.92 21.90
C ALA A 10 -8.03 9.32 21.56
N ASN A 11 -6.73 9.45 21.29
CA ASN A 11 -6.08 10.67 20.85
C ASN A 11 -6.30 10.98 19.33
N GLY A 12 -7.13 10.19 18.63
CA GLY A 12 -7.39 10.34 17.21
C GLY A 12 -6.33 9.74 16.28
N GLU A 13 -5.24 9.17 16.82
CA GLU A 13 -4.22 8.50 16.02
C GLU A 13 -4.80 7.30 15.29
N ARG A 14 -4.48 7.19 14.00
CA ARG A 14 -4.91 6.09 13.11
C ARG A 14 -3.77 5.11 12.94
N TYR A 15 -3.92 3.91 13.47
CA TYR A 15 -2.91 2.87 13.44
C TYR A 15 -3.31 1.74 12.48
N PRO A 16 -2.65 1.60 11.32
CA PRO A 16 -2.90 0.48 10.42
C PRO A 16 -2.39 -0.83 11.03
N VAL A 17 -3.21 -1.87 10.96
CA VAL A 17 -2.91 -3.19 11.52
C VAL A 17 -3.26 -4.28 10.52
N LEU A 18 -2.46 -5.35 10.49
CA LEU A 18 -2.72 -6.54 9.70
C LEU A 18 -3.32 -7.61 10.61
N MET A 19 -4.58 -7.96 10.37
CA MET A 19 -5.33 -8.95 11.15
C MET A 19 -5.23 -10.32 10.51
N GLY A 20 -5.03 -11.35 11.32
CA GLY A 20 -5.10 -12.75 10.92
C GLY A 20 -6.55 -13.25 10.78
N ASN A 21 -6.71 -14.51 10.38
CA ASN A 21 -8.02 -15.16 10.24
C ASN A 21 -8.72 -15.38 11.59
N ASP A 22 -7.94 -15.48 12.64
CA ASP A 22 -8.35 -15.61 14.04
C ASP A 22 -8.87 -14.28 14.64
N GLY A 23 -8.85 -13.21 13.86
CA GLY A 23 -9.21 -11.87 14.34
C GLY A 23 -8.14 -11.20 15.19
N MET A 24 -6.96 -11.80 15.34
CA MET A 24 -5.84 -11.23 16.08
C MET A 24 -4.87 -10.48 15.17
N PRO A 25 -4.22 -9.43 15.66
CA PRO A 25 -3.15 -8.76 14.92
C PRO A 25 -1.98 -9.70 14.64
N HIS A 26 -1.49 -9.69 13.40
CA HIS A 26 -0.30 -10.46 13.05
C HIS A 26 0.91 -9.92 13.82
N PHE A 27 1.45 -10.73 14.74
CA PHE A 27 2.44 -10.31 15.73
C PHE A 27 3.67 -9.62 15.12
N LEU A 28 4.38 -10.29 14.20
CA LEU A 28 5.61 -9.75 13.59
C LEU A 28 5.36 -8.48 12.75
N ALA A 29 4.22 -8.40 12.06
CA ALA A 29 3.84 -7.20 11.32
C ALA A 29 3.57 -6.02 12.27
N THR A 30 2.86 -6.26 13.36
CA THR A 30 2.56 -5.24 14.38
C THR A 30 3.84 -4.77 15.06
N LEU A 31 4.73 -5.70 15.42
CA LEU A 31 6.04 -5.39 16.01
C LEU A 31 6.88 -4.52 15.05
N TRP A 32 6.92 -4.88 13.76
CA TRP A 32 7.63 -4.11 12.73
C TRP A 32 7.07 -2.70 12.58
N VAL A 33 5.73 -2.56 12.49
CA VAL A 33 5.09 -1.24 12.40
C VAL A 33 5.43 -0.38 13.61
N THR A 34 5.25 -0.93 14.81
CA THR A 34 5.46 -0.19 16.08
C THR A 34 6.90 0.27 16.25
N THR A 35 7.86 -0.62 15.96
CA THR A 35 9.28 -0.36 16.28
C THR A 35 10.03 0.36 15.16
N LYS A 36 9.61 0.20 13.88
CA LYS A 36 10.37 0.70 12.72
C LYS A 36 9.64 1.73 11.87
N LEU A 37 8.30 1.69 11.80
CA LEU A 37 7.57 2.50 10.83
C LEU A 37 6.80 3.66 11.45
N ARG A 38 6.20 3.45 12.62
CA ARG A 38 5.26 4.39 13.23
C ARG A 38 5.84 5.78 13.47
N SER A 39 7.10 5.85 13.90
CA SER A 39 7.76 7.13 14.23
C SER A 39 8.24 7.92 12.99
N SER A 40 8.39 7.26 11.84
CA SER A 40 9.07 7.85 10.69
C SER A 40 8.19 7.98 9.44
N LEU A 41 7.04 7.33 9.40
CA LEU A 41 6.23 7.24 8.19
C LEU A 41 4.78 7.67 8.43
N SER A 42 4.17 8.25 7.39
CA SER A 42 2.75 8.54 7.39
C SER A 42 1.88 7.28 7.44
N VAL A 43 0.69 7.39 8.01
CA VAL A 43 -0.32 6.31 8.08
C VAL A 43 -0.59 5.67 6.72
N ASN A 44 -0.68 6.47 5.66
CA ASN A 44 -0.90 5.96 4.31
C ASN A 44 0.29 5.14 3.79
N THR A 45 1.51 5.57 4.08
CA THR A 45 2.72 4.82 3.71
C THR A 45 2.79 3.50 4.45
N ILE A 46 2.46 3.48 5.75
CA ILE A 46 2.39 2.25 6.56
C ILE A 46 1.32 1.31 5.99
N SER A 47 0.12 1.82 5.69
CA SER A 47 -0.96 1.04 5.07
C SER A 47 -0.53 0.41 3.74
N ASN A 48 0.18 1.14 2.89
CA ASN A 48 0.70 0.62 1.62
C ASN A 48 1.76 -0.49 1.84
N ARG A 49 2.66 -0.33 2.82
CA ARG A 49 3.64 -1.36 3.18
C ARG A 49 2.97 -2.61 3.73
N LEU A 50 1.97 -2.47 4.60
CA LEU A 50 1.18 -3.59 5.11
C LEU A 50 0.36 -4.26 4.00
N GLY A 51 -0.12 -3.50 3.00
CA GLY A 51 -0.76 -4.05 1.81
C GLY A 51 0.19 -4.94 1.00
N ALA A 52 1.45 -4.52 0.83
CA ALA A 52 2.47 -5.35 0.19
C ALA A 52 2.81 -6.59 1.05
N LEU A 53 2.92 -6.42 2.38
CA LEU A 53 3.18 -7.51 3.31
C LEU A 53 2.05 -8.55 3.29
N LYS A 54 0.80 -8.12 3.30
CA LYS A 54 -0.35 -9.01 3.16
C LYS A 54 -0.23 -9.92 1.94
N TRP A 55 0.20 -9.36 0.80
CA TRP A 55 0.38 -10.11 -0.44
C TRP A 55 1.56 -11.09 -0.35
N PHE A 56 2.65 -10.67 0.29
CA PHE A 56 3.81 -11.52 0.55
C PHE A 56 3.48 -12.69 1.50
N LEU A 57 2.77 -12.46 2.59
CA LEU A 57 2.35 -13.52 3.52
C LEU A 57 1.45 -14.58 2.84
N GLN A 58 0.67 -14.17 1.83
CA GLN A 58 -0.08 -15.12 1.02
C GLN A 58 0.84 -16.01 0.17
N TRP A 59 1.96 -15.47 -0.32
CA TRP A 59 2.99 -16.27 -0.99
C TRP A 59 3.61 -17.27 -0.02
N GLU A 60 3.93 -16.86 1.20
CA GLU A 60 4.49 -17.70 2.25
C GLU A 60 3.54 -18.87 2.61
N GLU A 61 2.24 -18.56 2.82
CA GLU A 61 1.19 -19.57 3.02
C GLU A 61 1.10 -20.55 1.84
N ASN A 62 1.09 -20.06 0.60
CA ASN A 62 0.98 -20.88 -0.61
C ASN A 62 2.19 -21.80 -0.81
N LYS A 63 3.36 -21.40 -0.32
CA LYS A 63 4.59 -22.22 -0.34
C LYS A 63 4.75 -23.10 0.90
N HIS A 64 3.79 -23.05 1.84
CA HIS A 64 3.84 -23.79 3.09
C HIS A 64 5.15 -23.57 3.87
N ARG A 65 5.62 -22.33 3.90
CA ARG A 65 6.86 -21.94 4.58
C ARG A 65 6.57 -21.13 5.85
N ASP A 66 7.48 -21.20 6.80
CA ASP A 66 7.57 -20.32 7.98
C ASP A 66 8.97 -19.72 7.98
N LEU A 67 9.09 -18.55 7.36
CA LEU A 67 10.38 -17.89 7.20
C LEU A 67 10.99 -17.45 8.54
N PHE A 68 10.17 -17.14 9.54
CA PHE A 68 10.70 -16.78 10.86
C PHE A 68 11.42 -17.97 11.50
N SER A 69 10.80 -19.16 11.49
CA SER A 69 11.42 -20.37 11.98
C SER A 69 12.63 -20.80 11.14
N GLU A 70 12.60 -20.58 9.83
CA GLU A 70 13.76 -20.84 8.95
C GLU A 70 14.94 -19.93 9.32
N PHE A 71 14.71 -18.65 9.55
CA PHE A 71 15.74 -17.68 9.96
C PHE A 71 16.31 -18.00 11.35
N GLN A 72 15.48 -18.48 12.29
CA GLN A 72 15.98 -18.97 13.60
C GLN A 72 16.99 -20.10 13.44
N LYS A 73 16.81 -20.95 12.43
CA LYS A 73 17.71 -22.07 12.08
C LYS A 73 18.90 -21.61 11.21
N GLY A 74 19.06 -20.32 10.95
CA GLY A 74 20.10 -19.78 10.08
C GLY A 74 19.90 -20.05 8.59
N LYS A 75 18.70 -20.44 8.16
CA LYS A 75 18.38 -20.71 6.76
C LYS A 75 17.77 -19.45 6.13
N PHE A 76 18.53 -18.79 5.28
CA PHE A 76 18.08 -17.57 4.57
C PHE A 76 17.60 -17.87 3.15
N LEU A 77 16.96 -16.87 2.51
CA LEU A 77 16.40 -16.99 1.17
C LEU A 77 17.48 -17.23 0.12
N SER A 78 17.22 -18.20 -0.76
CA SER A 78 18.00 -18.43 -1.99
C SER A 78 17.66 -17.40 -3.07
N ASP A 79 18.47 -17.33 -4.14
CA ASP A 79 18.19 -16.45 -5.28
C ASP A 79 16.88 -16.86 -5.98
N THR A 80 16.61 -18.15 -6.08
CA THR A 80 15.35 -18.68 -6.62
C THR A 80 14.13 -18.23 -5.79
N ASP A 81 14.26 -18.20 -4.46
CA ASP A 81 13.19 -17.69 -3.58
C ASP A 81 12.95 -16.20 -3.84
N ILE A 82 14.03 -15.43 -3.98
CA ILE A 82 13.97 -13.97 -4.22
C ILE A 82 13.28 -13.68 -5.56
N ASP A 83 13.61 -14.43 -6.61
CA ASP A 83 12.98 -14.28 -7.93
C ASP A 83 11.49 -14.64 -7.87
N ASN A 84 11.13 -15.74 -7.20
CA ASN A 84 9.74 -16.14 -7.01
C ASN A 84 8.93 -15.09 -6.21
N ILE A 85 9.54 -14.49 -5.17
CA ILE A 85 8.93 -13.41 -4.40
C ILE A 85 8.71 -12.19 -5.29
N ARG A 86 9.72 -11.78 -6.07
CA ARG A 86 9.60 -10.65 -7.00
C ARG A 86 8.48 -10.88 -8.03
N GLU A 87 8.42 -12.05 -8.63
CA GLU A 87 7.36 -12.41 -9.58
C GLU A 87 5.99 -12.30 -8.92
N HIS A 88 5.80 -12.91 -7.75
CA HIS A 88 4.56 -12.84 -7.00
C HIS A 88 4.16 -11.39 -6.69
N LEU A 89 5.11 -10.56 -6.25
CA LEU A 89 4.88 -9.15 -5.94
C LEU A 89 4.58 -8.30 -7.18
N SER A 90 4.93 -8.75 -8.38
CA SER A 90 4.66 -8.07 -9.64
C SER A 90 3.21 -8.19 -10.11
N HIS A 91 2.50 -9.21 -9.66
CA HIS A 91 1.13 -9.47 -10.09
C HIS A 91 0.12 -8.43 -9.58
N ASP A 92 -0.94 -8.21 -10.36
CA ASP A 92 -2.05 -7.37 -9.95
C ASP A 92 -3.02 -8.14 -9.04
N ILE A 93 -3.08 -7.69 -7.78
CA ILE A 93 -3.95 -8.29 -6.75
C ILE A 93 -5.44 -8.19 -7.11
N SER A 94 -5.84 -7.16 -7.84
CA SER A 94 -7.25 -6.95 -8.24
C SER A 94 -7.73 -8.03 -9.20
N HIS A 95 -6.85 -8.48 -10.10
CA HIS A 95 -7.14 -9.58 -11.01
C HIS A 95 -7.44 -10.88 -10.28
N PHE A 96 -6.66 -11.24 -9.27
CA PHE A 96 -6.90 -12.45 -8.47
C PHE A 96 -8.20 -12.37 -7.64
N LYS A 97 -8.53 -11.19 -7.11
CA LYS A 97 -9.81 -10.97 -6.43
C LYS A 97 -11.00 -11.10 -7.39
N GLY A 98 -10.86 -10.63 -8.62
CA GLY A 98 -11.84 -10.80 -9.69
C GLY A 98 -12.09 -12.28 -10.04
N LEU A 99 -11.01 -13.04 -10.23
CA LEU A 99 -11.07 -14.48 -10.48
C LEU A 99 -11.73 -15.26 -9.34
N ALA A 100 -11.42 -14.94 -8.08
CA ALA A 100 -12.04 -15.57 -6.92
C ALA A 100 -13.55 -15.28 -6.84
N LYS A 101 -13.99 -14.07 -7.21
CA LYS A 101 -15.41 -13.73 -7.31
C LYS A 101 -16.10 -14.44 -8.47
N SER A 102 -15.46 -14.55 -9.64
CA SER A 102 -16.02 -15.22 -10.80
C SER A 102 -16.11 -16.75 -10.62
N LYS A 103 -15.19 -17.36 -9.87
CA LYS A 103 -15.30 -18.79 -9.48
C LYS A 103 -16.55 -19.06 -8.65
N LYS A 104 -16.84 -18.21 -7.64
CA LYS A 104 -18.07 -18.37 -6.82
C LYS A 104 -19.37 -18.25 -7.63
N THR A 105 -19.33 -17.53 -8.76
CA THR A 105 -20.51 -17.38 -9.63
C THR A 105 -20.57 -18.51 -10.68
N ARG A 106 -19.42 -19.09 -11.08
CA ARG A 106 -19.34 -20.16 -12.09
C ARG A 106 -19.67 -21.56 -11.55
N ASP A 107 -19.54 -21.80 -10.25
CA ASP A 107 -19.96 -23.07 -9.65
C ASP A 107 -21.48 -23.33 -9.80
N LYS A 108 -22.25 -22.37 -10.33
CA LYS A 108 -23.68 -22.48 -10.62
C LYS A 108 -24.03 -22.64 -12.10
N VAL A 109 -23.04 -22.56 -13.01
CA VAL A 109 -23.28 -22.72 -14.46
C VAL A 109 -22.33 -23.78 -14.99
N ILE A 110 -22.89 -24.93 -15.38
CA ILE A 110 -22.17 -25.98 -16.12
C ILE A 110 -21.88 -25.45 -17.52
N ASP A 111 -20.61 -25.17 -17.81
CA ASP A 111 -20.15 -24.72 -19.11
C ASP A 111 -20.17 -25.92 -20.08
N LEU A 112 -21.21 -26.01 -20.91
CA LEU A 112 -21.43 -27.08 -21.89
C LEU A 112 -20.50 -26.97 -23.12
N PHE A 113 -19.69 -25.92 -23.23
CA PHE A 113 -18.79 -25.69 -24.37
C PHE A 113 -17.34 -25.55 -23.89
N ASN A 114 -16.55 -26.58 -24.15
CA ASN A 114 -15.09 -26.59 -23.97
C ASN A 114 -14.43 -25.65 -25.00
N THR A 115 -14.49 -24.35 -24.79
CA THR A 115 -13.65 -23.41 -25.55
C THR A 115 -12.23 -23.45 -24.97
N PRO A 116 -11.18 -23.62 -25.83
CA PRO A 116 -9.81 -23.58 -25.37
C PRO A 116 -9.54 -22.21 -24.70
N ARG A 117 -9.20 -22.23 -23.41
CA ARG A 117 -8.88 -21.01 -22.68
C ARG A 117 -7.58 -20.44 -23.24
N LEU A 118 -7.66 -19.31 -23.91
CA LEU A 118 -6.49 -18.47 -24.16
C LEU A 118 -5.78 -18.27 -22.81
N ILE A 119 -4.50 -18.61 -22.75
CA ILE A 119 -3.65 -18.39 -21.58
C ILE A 119 -3.61 -16.87 -21.41
N SER A 120 -4.45 -16.31 -20.53
CA SER A 120 -4.42 -14.90 -20.23
C SER A 120 -3.14 -14.60 -19.49
N VAL A 121 -2.29 -13.77 -20.06
CA VAL A 121 -1.11 -13.25 -19.38
C VAL A 121 -1.57 -12.56 -18.08
N THR A 122 -1.07 -13.03 -16.95
CA THR A 122 -1.42 -12.44 -15.66
C THR A 122 -1.01 -10.97 -15.64
N PRO A 123 -1.94 -10.02 -15.46
CA PRO A 123 -1.60 -8.61 -15.49
C PRO A 123 -0.64 -8.26 -14.35
N THR A 124 0.35 -7.45 -14.69
CA THR A 124 1.37 -6.97 -13.74
C THR A 124 1.14 -5.50 -13.38
N VAL A 125 1.55 -5.12 -12.20
CA VAL A 125 1.49 -3.72 -11.75
C VAL A 125 2.65 -2.90 -12.33
N GLY A 126 2.48 -1.57 -12.36
CA GLY A 126 3.53 -0.67 -12.85
C GLY A 126 4.83 -0.76 -12.04
N ARG A 127 5.96 -0.45 -12.69
CA ARG A 127 7.33 -0.55 -12.14
C ARG A 127 7.49 0.10 -10.77
N ASN A 128 6.91 1.27 -10.55
CA ASN A 128 6.97 1.97 -9.25
C ASN A 128 6.28 1.19 -8.13
N ASN A 129 5.18 0.50 -8.44
CA ASN A 129 4.48 -0.33 -7.45
C ASN A 129 5.32 -1.56 -7.10
N ILE A 130 5.96 -2.21 -8.09
CA ILE A 130 6.88 -3.33 -7.85
C ILE A 130 8.05 -2.85 -6.99
N TYR A 131 8.67 -1.71 -7.33
CA TYR A 131 9.76 -1.13 -6.56
C TYR A 131 9.38 -0.91 -5.09
N ASN A 132 8.23 -0.30 -4.85
CA ASN A 132 7.74 -0.02 -3.50
C ASN A 132 7.41 -1.31 -2.73
N ARG A 133 6.78 -2.29 -3.39
CA ARG A 133 6.46 -3.59 -2.77
C ARG A 133 7.73 -4.33 -2.37
N VAL A 134 8.68 -4.48 -3.30
CA VAL A 134 9.96 -5.17 -3.02
C VAL A 134 10.73 -4.47 -1.91
N THR A 135 10.77 -3.12 -1.92
CA THR A 135 11.43 -2.35 -0.86
C THR A 135 10.78 -2.56 0.51
N ALA A 136 9.44 -2.62 0.56
CA ALA A 136 8.71 -2.89 1.80
C ALA A 136 9.00 -4.29 2.34
N ILE A 137 9.01 -5.31 1.45
CA ILE A 137 9.28 -6.69 1.85
C ILE A 137 10.74 -6.89 2.24
N ALA A 138 11.70 -6.27 1.54
CA ALA A 138 13.11 -6.29 1.95
C ALA A 138 13.29 -5.75 3.39
N SER A 139 12.64 -4.62 3.70
CA SER A 139 12.68 -4.03 5.04
C SER A 139 12.03 -4.92 6.11
N TYR A 140 10.92 -5.58 5.79
CA TYR A 140 10.26 -6.52 6.69
C TYR A 140 11.11 -7.77 6.93
N LEU A 141 11.65 -8.38 5.87
CA LEU A 141 12.48 -9.57 5.96
C LEU A 141 13.79 -9.32 6.72
N ASP A 142 14.44 -8.17 6.50
CA ASP A 142 15.59 -7.76 7.30
C ASP A 142 15.23 -7.65 8.79
N PHE A 143 14.07 -7.05 9.08
CA PHE A 143 13.60 -6.91 10.44
C PHE A 143 13.35 -8.26 11.12
N ILE A 144 12.56 -9.14 10.51
CA ILE A 144 12.24 -10.45 11.13
C ILE A 144 13.45 -11.36 11.22
N ALA A 145 14.38 -11.32 10.25
CA ALA A 145 15.63 -12.07 10.31
C ALA A 145 16.50 -11.63 11.49
N ARG A 146 16.63 -10.32 11.73
CA ARG A 146 17.36 -9.80 12.89
C ARG A 146 16.70 -10.17 14.21
N VAL A 147 15.36 -10.12 14.30
CA VAL A 147 14.61 -10.57 15.47
C VAL A 147 14.82 -12.06 15.72
N ALA A 148 14.80 -12.87 14.66
CA ALA A 148 14.99 -14.31 14.75
C ALA A 148 16.36 -14.72 15.30
N VAL A 149 17.41 -13.95 14.98
CA VAL A 149 18.79 -14.24 15.40
C VAL A 149 19.30 -13.36 16.55
N GLN A 150 18.44 -12.52 17.14
CA GLN A 150 18.87 -11.53 18.16
C GLN A 150 19.62 -12.14 19.35
N ASN A 151 19.33 -13.40 19.68
CA ASN A 151 19.98 -14.10 20.78
C ASN A 151 21.28 -14.82 20.34
N CYS A 152 21.58 -14.81 19.04
CA CYS A 152 22.78 -15.43 18.49
C CYS A 152 23.83 -14.33 18.24
N ASN A 153 24.85 -14.20 19.08
CA ASN A 153 25.94 -13.25 18.91
C ASN A 153 26.88 -13.67 17.76
N SER A 154 26.33 -13.95 16.57
CA SER A 154 27.09 -14.41 15.40
C SER A 154 27.19 -13.31 14.35
N THR A 155 28.38 -12.76 14.16
CA THR A 155 28.69 -11.82 13.09
C THR A 155 28.44 -12.42 11.70
N LYS A 156 28.62 -13.73 11.55
CA LYS A 156 28.35 -14.45 10.31
C LYS A 156 26.88 -14.36 9.89
N LEU A 157 25.94 -14.62 10.83
CA LEU A 157 24.50 -14.51 10.57
C LEU A 157 24.10 -13.09 10.16
N LEU A 158 24.66 -12.08 10.83
CA LEU A 158 24.40 -10.67 10.45
C LEU A 158 24.90 -10.35 9.04
N THR A 159 26.05 -10.90 8.64
CA THR A 159 26.58 -10.73 7.30
C THR A 159 25.68 -11.40 6.26
N GLU A 160 25.17 -12.59 6.54
CA GLU A 160 24.22 -13.31 5.68
C GLU A 160 22.87 -12.56 5.53
N ILE A 161 22.34 -11.99 6.62
CA ILE A 161 21.14 -11.14 6.58
C ILE A 161 21.37 -9.92 5.69
N ASN A 162 22.49 -9.24 5.84
CA ASN A 162 22.84 -8.08 5.02
C ASN A 162 23.00 -8.46 3.54
N SER A 163 23.61 -9.62 3.26
CA SER A 163 23.72 -10.16 1.90
C SER A 163 22.37 -10.49 1.29
N MET A 164 21.51 -11.19 2.03
CA MET A 164 20.12 -11.47 1.61
C MET A 164 19.37 -10.18 1.30
N ASN A 165 19.43 -9.18 2.17
CA ASN A 165 18.75 -7.89 1.96
C ASN A 165 19.26 -7.18 0.71
N LYS A 166 20.58 -7.15 0.48
CA LYS A 166 21.18 -6.59 -0.75
C LYS A 166 20.66 -7.30 -2.01
N ARG A 167 20.58 -8.64 -2.01
CA ARG A 167 20.05 -9.42 -3.13
C ARG A 167 18.58 -9.10 -3.40
N ILE A 168 17.73 -9.02 -2.38
CA ILE A 168 16.33 -8.62 -2.53
C ILE A 168 16.21 -7.21 -3.11
N LEU A 169 17.01 -6.26 -2.64
CA LEU A 169 16.99 -4.90 -3.16
C LEU A 169 17.54 -4.81 -4.60
N ALA A 170 18.43 -5.72 -5.02
CA ALA A 170 18.99 -5.75 -6.37
C ALA A 170 17.93 -6.14 -7.43
N VAL A 171 16.93 -6.96 -7.10
CA VAL A 171 15.88 -7.36 -8.04
C VAL A 171 14.79 -6.29 -8.23
N ARG A 172 14.90 -5.12 -7.61
CA ARG A 172 13.99 -3.99 -7.86
C ARG A 172 14.10 -3.51 -9.31
N PRO A 173 12.99 -3.12 -9.95
CA PRO A 173 13.04 -2.54 -11.29
C PRO A 173 13.97 -1.32 -11.33
N LYS A 174 14.91 -1.31 -12.29
CA LYS A 174 15.77 -0.15 -12.54
C LYS A 174 14.99 0.87 -13.39
N GLY A 175 15.11 2.13 -13.06
CA GLY A 175 14.55 3.24 -13.82
C GLY A 175 13.82 4.24 -12.93
N LYS A 176 14.15 5.51 -13.10
CA LYS A 176 13.34 6.61 -12.56
C LYS A 176 11.97 6.53 -13.21
N GLY A 177 10.89 6.69 -12.45
CA GLY A 177 9.59 7.02 -13.04
C GLY A 177 9.74 8.25 -13.93
N LYS A 178 8.82 8.44 -14.88
CA LYS A 178 8.76 9.68 -15.67
C LYS A 178 8.90 10.89 -14.75
N ASN A 179 9.68 11.88 -15.14
CA ASN A 179 9.79 13.14 -14.41
C ASN A 179 8.39 13.69 -14.12
N VAL A 180 8.24 14.35 -12.97
CA VAL A 180 6.94 14.93 -12.60
C VAL A 180 6.48 15.94 -13.67
N LEU A 181 7.42 16.68 -14.27
CA LEU A 181 7.17 17.61 -15.37
C LEU A 181 6.61 16.93 -16.61
N ASP A 182 7.18 15.78 -17.03
CA ASP A 182 6.66 15.00 -18.17
C ASP A 182 5.24 14.44 -17.93
N LYS A 183 4.83 14.33 -16.66
CA LYS A 183 3.49 13.90 -16.27
C LYS A 183 2.47 15.02 -16.22
N LEU A 184 2.92 16.26 -16.12
CA LEU A 184 2.06 17.44 -16.09
C LEU A 184 1.77 17.95 -17.48
N ASP A 185 2.61 17.60 -18.48
CA ASP A 185 2.43 18.00 -19.85
C ASP A 185 1.05 17.54 -20.37
N GLY A 186 0.25 18.47 -20.85
CA GLY A 186 -1.14 18.25 -21.32
C GLY A 186 -2.16 17.93 -20.21
N LYS A 187 -1.84 18.19 -18.93
CA LYS A 187 -2.77 18.07 -17.80
C LYS A 187 -3.20 19.41 -17.21
N ASP A 188 -2.77 20.49 -17.83
CA ASP A 188 -3.20 21.82 -17.43
C ASP A 188 -4.71 21.95 -17.68
N LEU A 189 -5.40 22.53 -16.73
CA LEU A 189 -6.81 22.84 -16.90
C LEU A 189 -6.97 23.93 -17.98
N PRO A 190 -7.99 23.86 -18.84
CA PRO A 190 -8.30 24.94 -19.77
C PRO A 190 -8.43 26.28 -19.05
N ASP A 191 -7.97 27.35 -19.69
CA ASP A 191 -8.08 28.70 -19.16
C ASP A 191 -9.55 29.01 -18.82
N GLY A 192 -9.75 29.65 -17.67
CA GLY A 192 -11.09 30.04 -17.20
C GLY A 192 -11.89 28.90 -16.51
N LEU A 193 -11.48 27.63 -16.62
CA LEU A 193 -12.22 26.54 -15.97
C LEU A 193 -12.20 26.63 -14.44
N ILE A 194 -11.10 27.10 -13.87
CA ILE A 194 -10.98 27.28 -12.42
C ILE A 194 -11.93 28.39 -11.95
N GLU A 195 -12.01 29.48 -12.69
CA GLU A 195 -12.90 30.62 -12.43
C GLU A 195 -14.36 30.20 -12.52
N GLU A 196 -14.73 29.47 -13.55
CA GLU A 196 -16.08 28.91 -13.71
C GLU A 196 -16.44 27.96 -12.57
N PHE A 197 -15.53 27.06 -12.23
CA PHE A 197 -15.71 26.15 -11.08
C PHE A 197 -15.91 26.92 -9.78
N MET A 198 -15.08 27.93 -9.51
CA MET A 198 -15.18 28.77 -8.31
C MET A 198 -16.48 29.57 -8.26
N ALA A 199 -16.97 30.05 -9.41
CA ALA A 199 -18.25 30.72 -9.49
C ALA A 199 -19.42 29.78 -9.14
N VAL A 200 -19.43 28.57 -9.68
CA VAL A 200 -20.46 27.53 -9.37
C VAL A 200 -20.35 27.08 -7.92
N ALA A 201 -19.15 27.06 -7.35
CA ALA A 201 -18.89 26.65 -5.97
C ALA A 201 -19.28 27.70 -4.92
N GLN A 202 -19.67 28.93 -5.31
CA GLN A 202 -20.19 29.93 -4.39
C GLN A 202 -21.44 29.43 -3.69
N PHE A 203 -21.59 29.78 -2.42
CA PHE A 203 -22.64 29.20 -1.56
C PHE A 203 -24.06 29.53 -2.00
N ASP A 204 -24.28 30.67 -2.67
CA ASP A 204 -25.57 31.17 -3.16
C ASP A 204 -25.84 30.83 -4.65
N HIS A 205 -24.85 30.27 -5.36
CA HIS A 205 -24.99 29.97 -6.78
C HIS A 205 -26.07 28.89 -7.04
N PRO A 206 -27.01 29.11 -7.98
CA PRO A 206 -28.15 28.20 -8.23
C PRO A 206 -27.75 26.80 -8.68
N LYS A 207 -26.61 26.68 -9.40
CA LYS A 207 -26.07 25.39 -9.85
C LYS A 207 -25.12 24.71 -8.85
N ASN A 208 -25.02 25.22 -7.60
CA ASN A 208 -24.16 24.61 -6.61
C ASN A 208 -24.65 23.18 -6.29
N PRO A 209 -23.80 22.12 -6.45
CA PRO A 209 -24.21 20.74 -6.32
C PRO A 209 -24.53 20.31 -4.86
N PHE A 210 -24.12 21.10 -3.87
CA PHE A 210 -24.32 20.77 -2.46
C PHE A 210 -25.68 21.25 -1.97
N LYS A 211 -26.39 20.43 -1.20
CA LYS A 211 -27.76 20.73 -0.78
C LYS A 211 -27.84 21.62 0.47
N HIS A 212 -26.97 21.36 1.45
CA HIS A 212 -27.02 22.05 2.76
C HIS A 212 -26.20 23.32 2.78
N ALA A 213 -26.74 24.40 3.34
CA ALA A 213 -26.09 25.71 3.42
C ALA A 213 -24.71 25.64 4.13
N SER A 214 -24.61 24.91 5.24
CA SER A 214 -23.36 24.71 5.97
C SER A 214 -22.29 24.01 5.11
N THR A 215 -22.72 22.99 4.34
CA THR A 215 -21.83 22.27 3.42
C THR A 215 -21.36 23.15 2.26
N LYS A 216 -22.26 23.99 1.71
CA LYS A 216 -21.92 24.95 0.66
C LYS A 216 -20.85 25.92 1.14
N LYS A 217 -21.05 26.55 2.30
CA LYS A 217 -20.09 27.51 2.90
C LYS A 217 -18.74 26.86 3.20
N ARG A 218 -18.76 25.70 3.87
CA ARG A 218 -17.55 24.96 4.18
C ARG A 218 -16.76 24.60 2.92
N ASN A 219 -17.42 24.02 1.91
CA ASN A 219 -16.75 23.59 0.69
C ASN A 219 -16.24 24.78 -0.13
N HIS A 220 -16.98 25.89 -0.20
CA HIS A 220 -16.50 27.12 -0.82
C HIS A 220 -15.20 27.61 -0.17
N LEU A 221 -15.15 27.68 1.18
CA LEU A 221 -13.94 28.03 1.91
C LEU A 221 -12.78 27.05 1.62
N MET A 222 -13.06 25.76 1.60
CA MET A 222 -12.04 24.76 1.28
C MET A 222 -11.47 24.93 -0.13
N PHE A 223 -12.32 25.21 -1.13
CA PHE A 223 -11.88 25.45 -2.51
C PHE A 223 -11.08 26.76 -2.62
N LEU A 224 -11.49 27.80 -1.91
CA LEU A 224 -10.76 29.06 -1.84
C LEU A 224 -9.35 28.86 -1.27
N LEU A 225 -9.23 28.14 -0.14
CA LEU A 225 -7.93 27.83 0.48
C LEU A 225 -7.03 27.00 -0.46
N LEU A 226 -7.60 26.02 -1.16
CA LEU A 226 -6.85 25.23 -2.13
C LEU A 226 -6.34 26.08 -3.30
N LYS A 227 -7.18 26.99 -3.82
CA LYS A 227 -6.83 27.86 -4.94
C LYS A 227 -5.78 28.91 -4.54
N GLU A 228 -6.02 29.64 -3.48
CA GLU A 228 -5.19 30.80 -3.10
C GLU A 228 -3.87 30.39 -2.43
N LEU A 229 -3.88 29.32 -1.63
CA LEU A 229 -2.70 28.88 -0.88
C LEU A 229 -1.96 27.71 -1.55
N GLY A 230 -2.55 27.05 -2.55
CA GLY A 230 -1.94 25.90 -3.20
C GLY A 230 -1.65 24.71 -2.27
N ILE A 231 -2.30 24.65 -1.11
CA ILE A 231 -2.09 23.61 -0.11
C ILE A 231 -2.60 22.26 -0.59
N ARG A 232 -1.94 21.17 -0.15
CA ARG A 232 -2.40 19.83 -0.47
C ARG A 232 -3.67 19.48 0.30
N ARG A 233 -4.50 18.60 -0.27
CA ARG A 233 -5.72 18.12 0.40
C ARG A 233 -5.47 17.61 1.84
N GLY A 234 -4.34 16.96 2.09
CA GLY A 234 -3.99 16.45 3.42
C GLY A 234 -3.72 17.59 4.41
N GLU A 235 -3.04 18.63 3.96
CA GLU A 235 -2.76 19.83 4.73
C GLU A 235 -4.06 20.59 5.05
N LEU A 236 -4.93 20.77 4.05
CA LEU A 236 -6.26 21.36 4.26
C LEU A 236 -7.07 20.61 5.34
N LEU A 237 -7.08 19.26 5.29
CA LEU A 237 -7.82 18.45 6.24
C LEU A 237 -7.21 18.40 7.65
N SER A 238 -5.96 18.84 7.81
CA SER A 238 -5.28 18.96 9.10
C SER A 238 -5.37 20.35 9.73
N LEU A 239 -5.94 21.33 9.02
CA LEU A 239 -6.16 22.64 9.59
C LEU A 239 -7.15 22.54 10.77
N SER A 240 -6.70 22.99 11.93
CA SER A 240 -7.54 23.22 13.11
C SER A 240 -7.65 24.71 13.38
N ILE A 241 -8.84 25.20 13.71
CA ILE A 241 -9.03 26.53 14.21
C ILE A 241 -8.96 26.41 15.73
N GLU A 242 -7.88 26.87 16.34
CA GLU A 242 -7.85 27.05 17.79
C GLU A 242 -8.71 28.29 18.11
N SER A 243 -9.88 28.03 18.68
CA SER A 243 -10.70 29.12 19.24
C SER A 243 -10.06 29.55 20.57
N ASN A 244 -9.19 30.54 20.50
CA ASN A 244 -8.82 31.30 21.69
C ASN A 244 -10.00 32.24 22.04
N PHE A 245 -10.97 31.67 22.79
CA PHE A 245 -11.97 32.45 23.51
C PHE A 245 -11.82 32.20 25.01
#